data_dccfb72cce553db008f7e2a729f71d4d
#
_entry.id   dccfb72cce553db008f7e2a729f71d4d
#
_cell.length_a   1.000
_cell.length_b   1.000
_cell.length_c   1.000
_cell.angle_alpha   90.00
_cell.angle_beta   90.00
_cell.angle_gamma   90.00
#
_symmetry.space_group_name_H-M   'P 1'
#
loop_
_entity.id
_entity.type
_entity.pdbx_description
1 polymer ?
#
loop_
_entity_poly.entity_id
_entity_poly.type
_entity_poly.pdbx_seq_one_letter_code
_entity_poly.pdbx_strand_id
1 'polypeptide(L)'
;MRIAAARRTREPRPGLSIPNLITLARILAVPVIVWAIAAGEIRIAFALFLLAGLSDLVDGFLAKRFGMATELGAYLDPLADKAMIVSIYVALGIVEAMPRWLVILVVSRDIMIVGAVILSWLIDKPMRLKPLNVSKLNTVAQIVYATLVLAALSFQWEIPLVLNSLMALVAALTLLSVAFYVAQWVRHMNATE
;
A
#
# COMPACT_ATOMS: atom_id res chain seq x y z
N MET A 1 -3.73 -50.08 -13.38
CA MET A 1 -3.59 -49.70 -11.97
C MET A 1 -2.83 -48.37 -11.93
N ARG A 2 -3.56 -47.24 -11.97
CA ARG A 2 -2.98 -45.88 -11.96
C ARG A 2 -3.04 -45.37 -10.54
N ILE A 3 -1.87 -45.21 -9.93
CA ILE A 3 -1.73 -44.62 -8.59
C ILE A 3 -1.92 -43.11 -8.74
N ALA A 4 -3.08 -42.62 -8.30
CA ALA A 4 -3.33 -41.17 -8.20
C ALA A 4 -2.42 -40.61 -7.09
N ALA A 5 -1.42 -39.84 -7.49
CA ALA A 5 -0.61 -39.09 -6.56
C ALA A 5 -1.49 -38.04 -5.90
N ALA A 6 -1.91 -38.26 -4.67
CA ALA A 6 -2.64 -37.33 -3.84
C ALA A 6 -1.76 -36.10 -3.67
N ARG A 7 -2.13 -35.00 -4.34
CA ARG A 7 -1.65 -33.64 -4.02
C ARG A 7 -2.04 -33.38 -2.55
N ARG A 8 -1.11 -33.53 -1.65
CA ARG A 8 -1.26 -33.07 -0.27
C ARG A 8 -1.44 -31.55 -0.33
N THR A 9 -2.68 -31.10 -0.28
CA THR A 9 -3.02 -29.73 0.09
C THR A 9 -2.52 -29.56 1.52
N ARG A 10 -1.39 -28.85 1.69
CA ARG A 10 -0.94 -28.45 3.02
C ARG A 10 -2.01 -27.52 3.57
N GLU A 11 -2.76 -28.00 4.56
CA GLU A 11 -3.67 -27.15 5.32
C GLU A 11 -2.90 -25.95 5.87
N PRO A 12 -3.48 -24.74 5.77
CA PRO A 12 -2.87 -23.55 6.34
C PRO A 12 -2.70 -23.74 7.84
N ARG A 13 -1.48 -23.65 8.34
CA ARG A 13 -1.19 -23.78 9.77
C ARG A 13 -1.78 -22.58 10.49
N PRO A 14 -2.72 -22.77 11.44
CA PRO A 14 -3.16 -21.70 12.32
C PRO A 14 -1.99 -21.36 13.26
N GLY A 15 -1.38 -20.21 13.08
CA GLY A 15 -0.29 -19.76 13.93
C GLY A 15 0.42 -18.52 13.40
N LEU A 16 1.08 -17.80 14.29
CA LEU A 16 1.96 -16.70 13.96
C LEU A 16 3.14 -17.24 13.14
N SER A 17 3.10 -17.03 11.83
CA SER A 17 4.24 -17.33 10.95
C SER A 17 5.25 -16.19 10.98
N ILE A 18 6.51 -16.50 10.61
CA ILE A 18 7.56 -15.46 10.52
C ILE A 18 7.10 -14.27 9.66
N PRO A 19 6.50 -14.46 8.47
CA PRO A 19 5.92 -13.34 7.70
C PRO A 19 4.93 -12.49 8.51
N ASN A 20 4.00 -13.11 9.24
CA ASN A 20 3.03 -12.35 10.04
C ASN A 20 3.69 -11.50 11.14
N LEU A 21 4.78 -11.98 11.75
CA LEU A 21 5.54 -11.20 12.73
C LEU A 21 6.21 -9.99 12.07
N ILE A 22 6.74 -10.15 10.87
CA ILE A 22 7.34 -9.05 10.10
C ILE A 22 6.26 -8.01 9.75
N THR A 23 5.09 -8.45 9.29
CA THR A 23 3.96 -7.54 9.01
C THR A 23 3.50 -6.80 10.26
N LEU A 24 3.41 -7.49 11.41
CA LEU A 24 3.06 -6.87 12.68
C LEU A 24 4.11 -5.84 13.11
N ALA A 25 5.40 -6.17 13.00
CA ALA A 25 6.49 -5.23 13.28
C ALA A 25 6.42 -3.99 12.38
N ARG A 26 6.05 -4.16 11.10
CA ARG A 26 5.82 -3.05 10.16
C ARG A 26 4.67 -2.17 10.62
N ILE A 27 3.54 -2.73 11.04
CA ILE A 27 2.41 -1.95 11.58
C ILE A 27 2.85 -1.15 12.80
N LEU A 28 3.63 -1.76 13.71
CA LEU A 28 4.16 -1.09 14.90
C LEU A 28 5.22 -0.02 14.56
N ALA A 29 5.92 -0.16 13.43
CA ALA A 29 6.87 0.84 12.96
C ALA A 29 6.19 2.11 12.44
N VAL A 30 4.94 2.03 11.95
CA VAL A 30 4.21 3.19 11.40
C VAL A 30 4.16 4.37 12.38
N PRO A 31 3.67 4.23 13.62
CA PRO A 31 3.63 5.34 14.57
C PRO A 31 5.01 5.89 14.91
N VAL A 32 6.06 5.04 14.90
CA VAL A 32 7.44 5.48 15.15
C VAL A 32 7.96 6.32 13.98
N ILE A 33 7.68 5.91 12.74
CA ILE A 33 8.05 6.68 11.54
C ILE A 33 7.33 8.03 11.53
N VAL A 34 6.03 8.04 11.82
CA VAL A 34 5.24 9.28 11.89
C VAL A 34 5.78 10.21 12.97
N TRP A 35 6.09 9.68 14.15
CA TRP A 35 6.71 10.44 15.23
C TRP A 35 8.07 11.01 14.81
N ALA A 36 8.93 10.22 14.16
CA ALA A 36 10.23 10.67 13.68
C ALA A 36 10.12 11.79 12.65
N ILE A 37 9.14 11.73 11.72
CA ILE A 37 8.85 12.82 10.77
C ILE A 37 8.41 14.08 11.53
N ALA A 38 7.47 13.95 12.48
CA ALA A 38 6.94 15.08 13.23
C ALA A 38 7.99 15.71 14.16
N ALA A 39 8.94 14.91 14.69
CA ALA A 39 10.05 15.38 15.52
C ALA A 39 11.21 16.00 14.72
N GLY A 40 11.16 15.97 13.36
CA GLY A 40 12.25 16.43 12.52
C GLY A 40 13.41 15.45 12.36
N GLU A 41 13.28 14.23 12.93
CA GLU A 41 14.28 13.16 12.84
C GLU A 41 14.17 12.41 11.49
N ILE A 42 14.32 13.16 10.40
CA ILE A 42 14.03 12.66 9.03
C ILE A 42 14.94 11.49 8.64
N ARG A 43 16.20 11.48 9.10
CA ARG A 43 17.12 10.36 8.81
C ARG A 43 16.64 9.05 9.44
N ILE A 44 16.08 9.12 10.66
CA ILE A 44 15.50 7.95 11.35
C ILE A 44 14.25 7.51 10.61
N ALA A 45 13.36 8.45 10.24
CA ALA A 45 12.17 8.14 9.46
C ALA A 45 12.51 7.47 8.13
N PHE A 46 13.49 7.99 7.39
CA PHE A 46 13.96 7.42 6.13
C PHE A 46 14.50 6.00 6.31
N ALA A 47 15.39 5.78 7.30
CA ALA A 47 15.94 4.47 7.56
C ALA A 47 14.86 3.44 7.93
N LEU A 48 13.94 3.80 8.82
CA LEU A 48 12.83 2.93 9.23
C LEU A 48 11.88 2.63 8.06
N PHE A 49 11.60 3.61 7.20
CA PHE A 49 10.77 3.41 6.03
C PHE A 49 11.42 2.45 5.02
N LEU A 50 12.72 2.59 4.75
CA LEU A 50 13.46 1.66 3.90
C LEU A 50 13.49 0.25 4.49
N LEU A 51 13.77 0.12 5.79
CA LEU A 51 13.77 -1.18 6.47
C LEU A 51 12.40 -1.84 6.40
N ALA A 52 11.32 -1.09 6.61
CA ALA A 52 9.96 -1.59 6.50
C ALA A 52 9.64 -2.07 5.07
N GLY A 53 10.01 -1.30 4.04
CA GLY A 53 9.82 -1.69 2.64
C GLY A 53 10.66 -2.90 2.23
N LEU A 54 11.91 -2.99 2.67
CA LEU A 54 12.76 -4.16 2.43
C LEU A 54 12.22 -5.40 3.15
N SER A 55 11.73 -5.25 4.38
CA SER A 55 11.11 -6.34 5.14
C SER A 55 9.91 -6.91 4.41
N ASP A 56 9.07 -6.06 3.76
CA ASP A 56 7.94 -6.49 2.94
C ASP A 56 8.36 -7.33 1.73
N LEU A 57 9.45 -6.95 1.06
CA LEU A 57 9.99 -7.76 -0.03
C LEU A 57 10.48 -9.12 0.45
N VAL A 58 11.11 -9.16 1.64
CA VAL A 58 11.63 -10.39 2.23
C VAL A 58 10.51 -11.31 2.68
N ASP A 59 9.51 -10.81 3.42
CA ASP A 59 8.41 -11.64 3.90
C ASP A 59 7.53 -12.16 2.75
N GLY A 60 7.26 -11.32 1.75
CA GLY A 60 6.57 -11.74 0.54
C GLY A 60 7.32 -12.83 -0.25
N PHE A 61 8.66 -12.74 -0.29
CA PHE A 61 9.50 -13.78 -0.89
C PHE A 61 9.48 -15.07 -0.07
N LEU A 62 9.65 -14.98 1.26
CA LEU A 62 9.61 -16.13 2.18
C LEU A 62 8.26 -16.85 2.12
N ALA A 63 7.16 -16.09 2.19
CA ALA A 63 5.81 -16.64 2.14
C ALA A 63 5.58 -17.47 0.87
N LYS A 64 6.03 -16.97 -0.30
CA LYS A 64 5.89 -17.66 -1.60
C LYS A 64 6.82 -18.86 -1.72
N ARG A 65 8.09 -18.72 -1.32
CA ARG A 65 9.10 -19.76 -1.53
C ARG A 65 8.95 -20.94 -0.58
N PHE A 66 8.56 -20.67 0.66
CA PHE A 66 8.46 -21.69 1.72
C PHE A 66 7.03 -22.13 2.02
N GLY A 67 6.04 -21.58 1.31
CA GLY A 67 4.63 -21.92 1.52
C GLY A 67 4.14 -21.55 2.92
N MET A 68 4.65 -20.46 3.51
CA MET A 68 4.31 -19.94 4.83
C MET A 68 3.17 -18.93 4.79
N ALA A 69 2.49 -18.78 3.65
CA ALA A 69 1.33 -17.91 3.53
C ALA A 69 0.23 -18.37 4.48
N THR A 70 -0.29 -17.44 5.29
CA THR A 70 -1.43 -17.66 6.18
C THR A 70 -2.62 -16.86 5.70
N GLU A 71 -3.84 -17.28 6.05
CA GLU A 71 -5.04 -16.48 5.76
C GLU A 71 -4.97 -15.11 6.44
N LEU A 72 -4.48 -15.07 7.68
CA LEU A 72 -4.31 -13.83 8.44
C LEU A 72 -3.33 -12.89 7.75
N GLY A 73 -2.16 -13.37 7.29
CA GLY A 73 -1.18 -12.58 6.55
C GLY A 73 -1.75 -11.97 5.28
N ALA A 74 -2.51 -12.74 4.52
CA ALA A 74 -3.13 -12.28 3.28
C ALA A 74 -4.05 -11.05 3.45
N TYR A 75 -4.62 -10.84 4.65
CA TYR A 75 -5.40 -9.65 5.00
C TYR A 75 -4.55 -8.56 5.66
N LEU A 76 -3.59 -8.95 6.51
CA LEU A 76 -2.76 -7.99 7.25
C LEU A 76 -1.78 -7.26 6.35
N ASP A 77 -1.18 -7.94 5.36
CA ASP A 77 -0.18 -7.33 4.47
C ASP A 77 -0.72 -6.13 3.69
N PRO A 78 -1.86 -6.24 2.95
CA PRO A 78 -2.41 -5.08 2.25
C PRO A 78 -2.84 -3.95 3.18
N LEU A 79 -3.27 -4.28 4.41
CA LEU A 79 -3.67 -3.28 5.40
C LEU A 79 -2.45 -2.53 5.94
N ALA A 80 -1.37 -3.26 6.27
CA ALA A 80 -0.11 -2.69 6.74
C ALA A 80 0.51 -1.75 5.71
N ASP A 81 0.54 -2.17 4.44
CA ASP A 81 1.08 -1.37 3.34
C ASP A 81 0.29 -0.07 3.14
N LYS A 82 -1.03 -0.16 3.14
CA LYS A 82 -1.91 1.01 3.04
C LYS A 82 -1.75 1.94 4.23
N ALA A 83 -1.75 1.40 5.46
CA ALA A 83 -1.57 2.19 6.68
C ALA A 83 -0.22 2.93 6.64
N MET A 84 0.86 2.27 6.21
CA MET A 84 2.18 2.88 6.13
C MET A 84 2.22 4.02 5.11
N ILE A 85 1.80 3.78 3.86
CA ILE A 85 1.83 4.80 2.80
C ILE A 85 0.97 6.01 3.19
N VAL A 86 -0.27 5.79 3.61
CA VAL A 86 -1.19 6.86 3.99
C VAL A 86 -0.63 7.67 5.15
N SER A 87 -0.12 7.01 6.20
CA SER A 87 0.43 7.69 7.37
C SER A 87 1.64 8.56 7.04
N ILE A 88 2.53 8.06 6.17
CA ILE A 88 3.72 8.80 5.75
C ILE A 88 3.33 10.01 4.88
N TYR A 89 2.38 9.85 3.94
CA TYR A 89 1.90 10.96 3.13
C TYR A 89 1.26 12.04 4.01
N VAL A 90 0.43 11.64 4.96
CA VAL A 90 -0.18 12.58 5.91
C VAL A 90 0.87 13.28 6.76
N ALA A 91 1.83 12.54 7.33
CA ALA A 91 2.90 13.12 8.14
C ALA A 91 3.76 14.11 7.34
N LEU A 92 4.17 13.75 6.10
CA LEU A 92 4.94 14.64 5.23
C LEU A 92 4.13 15.87 4.76
N GLY A 93 2.81 15.72 4.61
CA GLY A 93 1.91 16.84 4.32
C GLY A 93 1.73 17.79 5.51
N ILE A 94 1.74 17.28 6.75
CA ILE A 94 1.65 18.11 7.97
C ILE A 94 2.92 18.94 8.17
N VAL A 95 4.10 18.35 7.94
CA VAL A 95 5.39 19.06 8.02
C VAL A 95 5.72 19.86 6.75
N GLU A 96 4.74 20.00 5.83
CA GLU A 96 4.86 20.77 4.56
C GLU A 96 5.96 20.27 3.61
N ALA A 97 6.46 19.06 3.80
CA ALA A 97 7.41 18.43 2.89
C ALA A 97 6.77 17.88 1.61
N MET A 98 5.44 17.74 1.61
CA MET A 98 4.62 17.43 0.43
C MET A 98 3.46 18.40 0.29
N PRO A 99 3.02 18.72 -0.94
CA PRO A 99 1.83 19.54 -1.15
C PRO A 99 0.59 18.88 -0.58
N ARG A 100 -0.18 19.58 0.25
CA ARG A 100 -1.39 19.06 0.91
C ARG A 100 -2.44 18.54 -0.07
N TRP A 101 -2.58 19.17 -1.24
CA TRP A 101 -3.51 18.72 -2.26
C TRP A 101 -3.19 17.32 -2.79
N LEU A 102 -1.89 16.96 -2.91
CA LEU A 102 -1.48 15.61 -3.33
C LEU A 102 -1.83 14.57 -2.26
N VAL A 103 -1.59 14.90 -0.98
CA VAL A 103 -1.97 14.03 0.15
C VAL A 103 -3.47 13.76 0.14
N ILE A 104 -4.28 14.82 0.02
CA ILE A 104 -5.75 14.71 -0.06
C ILE A 104 -6.14 13.82 -1.24
N LEU A 105 -5.55 14.02 -2.41
CA LEU A 105 -5.86 13.25 -3.62
C LEU A 105 -5.57 11.75 -3.43
N VAL A 106 -4.40 11.41 -2.88
CA VAL A 106 -3.97 10.02 -2.64
C VAL A 106 -4.86 9.34 -1.60
N VAL A 107 -5.09 10.00 -0.46
CA VAL A 107 -5.90 9.46 0.64
C VAL A 107 -7.37 9.32 0.22
N SER A 108 -7.93 10.32 -0.45
CA SER A 108 -9.32 10.29 -0.94
C SER A 108 -9.54 9.13 -1.91
N ARG A 109 -8.59 8.88 -2.80
CA ARG A 109 -8.66 7.74 -3.73
C ARG A 109 -8.71 6.41 -2.97
N ASP A 110 -7.86 6.22 -1.96
CA ASP A 110 -7.83 4.98 -1.19
C ASP A 110 -9.12 4.78 -0.37
N ILE A 111 -9.62 5.84 0.26
CA ILE A 111 -10.92 5.84 0.96
C ILE A 111 -12.06 5.50 -0.01
N MET A 112 -12.04 6.10 -1.22
CA MET A 112 -13.10 5.88 -2.20
C MET A 112 -13.13 4.43 -2.70
N ILE A 113 -11.98 3.78 -2.91
CA ILE A 113 -11.92 2.37 -3.32
C ILE A 113 -12.50 1.47 -2.23
N VAL A 114 -12.07 1.67 -0.96
CA VAL A 114 -12.58 0.91 0.18
C VAL A 114 -14.08 1.18 0.38
N GLY A 115 -14.50 2.44 0.30
CA GLY A 115 -15.89 2.85 0.42
C GLY A 115 -16.78 2.23 -0.65
N ALA A 116 -16.31 2.17 -1.91
CA ALA A 116 -17.06 1.53 -3.01
C ALA A 116 -17.26 0.03 -2.78
N VAL A 117 -16.26 -0.68 -2.22
CA VAL A 117 -16.38 -2.09 -1.85
C VAL A 117 -17.41 -2.27 -0.74
N ILE A 118 -17.28 -1.49 0.34
CA ILE A 118 -18.22 -1.56 1.47
C ILE A 118 -19.64 -1.26 1.02
N LEU A 119 -19.83 -0.20 0.21
CA LEU A 119 -21.14 0.17 -0.31
C LEU A 119 -21.76 -0.93 -1.18
N SER A 120 -20.95 -1.55 -2.06
CA SER A 120 -21.40 -2.69 -2.87
C SER A 120 -21.88 -3.87 -2.03
N TRP A 121 -21.26 -4.09 -0.88
CA TRP A 121 -21.67 -5.11 0.09
C TRP A 121 -22.98 -4.76 0.79
N LEU A 122 -23.14 -3.48 1.20
CA LEU A 122 -24.34 -3.01 1.89
C LEU A 122 -25.62 -3.06 1.04
N ILE A 123 -25.47 -2.96 -0.28
CA ILE A 123 -26.60 -3.04 -1.23
C ILE A 123 -26.77 -4.43 -1.85
N ASP A 124 -26.22 -5.47 -1.22
CA ASP A 124 -26.28 -6.89 -1.65
C ASP A 124 -25.80 -7.14 -3.10
N LYS A 125 -24.95 -6.24 -3.64
CA LYS A 125 -24.32 -6.38 -4.97
C LYS A 125 -22.79 -6.46 -4.82
N PRO A 126 -22.23 -7.52 -4.20
CA PRO A 126 -20.82 -7.58 -3.89
C PRO A 126 -19.93 -7.51 -5.15
N MET A 127 -19.13 -6.48 -5.24
CA MET A 127 -18.21 -6.26 -6.33
C MET A 127 -16.81 -6.78 -5.99
N ARG A 128 -16.30 -7.71 -6.81
CA ARG A 128 -14.88 -8.09 -6.73
C ARG A 128 -14.06 -7.14 -7.60
N LEU A 129 -13.49 -6.11 -6.99
CA LEU A 129 -12.58 -5.21 -7.69
C LEU A 129 -11.33 -6.00 -8.10
N LYS A 130 -11.16 -6.24 -9.40
CA LYS A 130 -9.88 -6.76 -9.91
C LYS A 130 -8.84 -5.64 -9.83
N PRO A 131 -7.68 -5.89 -9.20
CA PRO A 131 -6.64 -4.87 -9.12
C PRO A 131 -6.19 -4.49 -10.54
N LEU A 132 -6.43 -3.23 -10.90
CA LEU A 132 -6.01 -2.69 -12.19
C LEU A 132 -4.48 -2.49 -12.20
N ASN A 133 -3.84 -2.75 -13.32
CA ASN A 133 -2.39 -2.51 -13.46
C ASN A 133 -2.02 -1.05 -13.16
N VAL A 134 -2.89 -0.10 -13.51
CA VAL A 134 -2.73 1.32 -13.17
C VAL A 134 -2.69 1.54 -11.67
N SER A 135 -3.52 0.83 -10.89
CA SER A 135 -3.53 0.93 -9.43
C SER A 135 -2.23 0.41 -8.80
N LYS A 136 -1.68 -0.68 -9.33
CA LYS A 136 -0.38 -1.22 -8.88
C LYS A 136 0.76 -0.25 -9.19
N LEU A 137 0.78 0.29 -10.41
CA LEU A 137 1.77 1.27 -10.83
C LEU A 137 1.69 2.55 -9.98
N ASN A 138 0.48 3.00 -9.66
CA ASN A 138 0.26 4.14 -8.78
C ASN A 138 0.85 3.90 -7.37
N THR A 139 0.64 2.73 -6.78
CA THR A 139 1.22 2.40 -5.46
C THR A 139 2.75 2.39 -5.52
N VAL A 140 3.34 1.82 -6.57
CA VAL A 140 4.80 1.85 -6.75
C VAL A 140 5.31 3.29 -6.90
N ALA A 141 4.65 4.11 -7.71
CA ALA A 141 5.00 5.53 -7.87
C ALA A 141 4.89 6.31 -6.55
N GLN A 142 3.88 6.04 -5.74
CA GLN A 142 3.70 6.63 -4.40
C GLN A 142 4.85 6.25 -3.46
N ILE A 143 5.25 4.97 -3.42
CA ILE A 143 6.38 4.50 -2.59
C ILE A 143 7.67 5.17 -3.03
N VAL A 144 7.95 5.19 -4.33
CA VAL A 144 9.17 5.81 -4.89
C VAL A 144 9.20 7.30 -4.57
N TYR A 145 8.07 8.01 -4.73
CA TYR A 145 7.98 9.43 -4.43
C TYR A 145 8.22 9.72 -2.94
N ALA A 146 7.57 9.00 -2.03
CA ALA A 146 7.78 9.13 -0.58
C ALA A 146 9.24 8.84 -0.19
N THR A 147 9.83 7.78 -0.77
CA THR A 147 11.25 7.44 -0.55
C THR A 147 12.16 8.57 -0.97
N LEU A 148 11.95 9.15 -2.15
CA LEU A 148 12.80 10.24 -2.65
C LEU A 148 12.60 11.55 -1.89
N VAL A 149 11.39 11.85 -1.44
CA VAL A 149 11.15 13.02 -0.57
C VAL A 149 11.92 12.85 0.75
N LEU A 150 11.79 11.69 1.41
CA LEU A 150 12.52 11.42 2.65
C LEU A 150 14.03 11.40 2.45
N ALA A 151 14.53 10.85 1.33
CA ALA A 151 15.94 10.85 0.98
C ALA A 151 16.46 12.27 0.74
N ALA A 152 15.76 13.07 -0.05
CA ALA A 152 16.11 14.44 -0.35
C ALA A 152 16.21 15.30 0.92
N LEU A 153 15.24 15.15 1.83
CA LEU A 153 15.27 15.82 3.14
C LEU A 153 16.41 15.30 4.04
N SER A 154 16.68 13.98 4.03
CA SER A 154 17.71 13.37 4.88
C SER A 154 19.11 13.76 4.48
N PHE A 155 19.37 13.86 3.18
CA PHE A 155 20.68 14.13 2.60
C PHE A 155 20.84 15.53 2.05
N GLN A 156 19.79 16.37 2.21
CA GLN A 156 19.74 17.75 1.70
C GLN A 156 20.00 17.84 0.18
N TRP A 157 19.40 16.89 -0.58
CA TRP A 157 19.52 16.88 -2.03
C TRP A 157 18.59 17.91 -2.68
N GLU A 158 19.12 18.77 -3.48
CA GLU A 158 18.35 19.71 -4.30
C GLU A 158 18.01 19.08 -5.64
N ILE A 159 16.91 18.31 -5.68
CA ILE A 159 16.40 17.61 -6.87
C ILE A 159 14.96 18.02 -7.24
N PRO A 160 14.65 19.34 -7.32
CA PRO A 160 13.27 19.80 -7.48
C PRO A 160 12.62 19.29 -8.77
N LEU A 161 13.37 19.18 -9.87
CA LEU A 161 12.87 18.67 -11.14
C LEU A 161 12.38 17.22 -11.02
N VAL A 162 13.17 16.36 -10.35
CA VAL A 162 12.81 14.93 -10.16
C VAL A 162 11.59 14.81 -9.27
N LEU A 163 11.56 15.54 -8.14
CA LEU A 163 10.43 15.50 -7.21
C LEU A 163 9.15 16.04 -7.85
N ASN A 164 9.21 17.14 -8.60
CA ASN A 164 8.05 17.69 -9.29
C ASN A 164 7.54 16.76 -10.41
N SER A 165 8.45 16.12 -11.16
CA SER A 165 8.06 15.15 -12.20
C SER A 165 7.38 13.91 -11.61
N LEU A 166 7.91 13.38 -10.51
CA LEU A 166 7.30 12.24 -9.82
C LEU A 166 5.99 12.61 -9.14
N MET A 167 5.88 13.80 -8.56
CA MET A 167 4.64 14.34 -8.01
C MET A 167 3.55 14.40 -9.09
N ALA A 168 3.87 14.94 -10.26
CA ALA A 168 2.94 14.99 -11.39
C ALA A 168 2.54 13.59 -11.86
N LEU A 169 3.49 12.65 -11.92
CA LEU A 169 3.21 11.26 -12.26
C LEU A 169 2.27 10.59 -11.24
N VAL A 170 2.54 10.76 -9.94
CA VAL A 170 1.67 10.22 -8.88
C VAL A 170 0.26 10.81 -8.99
N ALA A 171 0.14 12.12 -9.20
CA ALA A 171 -1.15 12.78 -9.36
C ALA A 171 -1.91 12.24 -10.58
N ALA A 172 -1.25 12.13 -11.73
CA ALA A 172 -1.86 11.61 -12.96
C ALA A 172 -2.31 10.16 -12.79
N LEU A 173 -1.46 9.27 -12.24
CA LEU A 173 -1.80 7.88 -11.99
C LEU A 173 -2.94 7.73 -10.97
N THR A 174 -2.97 8.58 -9.95
CA THR A 174 -4.03 8.59 -8.94
C THR A 174 -5.37 8.97 -9.58
N LEU A 175 -5.42 10.04 -10.37
CA LEU A 175 -6.63 10.46 -11.10
C LEU A 175 -7.10 9.41 -12.10
N LEU A 176 -6.17 8.82 -12.85
CA LEU A 176 -6.49 7.73 -13.78
C LEU A 176 -7.06 6.52 -13.03
N SER A 177 -6.47 6.15 -11.90
CA SER A 177 -6.95 5.07 -11.06
C SER A 177 -8.38 5.33 -10.57
N VAL A 178 -8.65 6.54 -10.09
CA VAL A 178 -10.00 6.98 -9.68
C VAL A 178 -10.99 6.83 -10.83
N ALA A 179 -10.67 7.38 -12.02
CA ALA A 179 -11.55 7.34 -13.17
C ALA A 179 -11.90 5.90 -13.59
N PHE A 180 -10.91 5.00 -13.61
CA PHE A 180 -11.14 3.58 -13.91
C PHE A 180 -12.02 2.88 -12.87
N TYR A 181 -11.80 3.12 -11.57
CA TYR A 181 -12.62 2.49 -10.53
C TYR A 181 -14.05 3.00 -10.54
N VAL A 182 -14.26 4.30 -10.73
CA VAL A 182 -15.58 4.89 -10.87
C VAL A 182 -16.31 4.32 -12.10
N ALA A 183 -15.65 4.26 -13.26
CA ALA A 183 -16.22 3.68 -14.46
C ALA A 183 -16.58 2.19 -14.28
N GLN A 184 -15.73 1.43 -13.59
CA GLN A 184 -15.98 0.01 -13.30
C GLN A 184 -17.16 -0.16 -12.34
N TRP A 185 -17.23 0.69 -11.30
CA TRP A 185 -18.32 0.67 -10.33
C TRP A 185 -19.66 1.00 -10.99
N VAL A 186 -19.73 2.08 -11.79
CA VAL A 186 -20.94 2.48 -12.53
C VAL A 186 -21.40 1.37 -13.48
N ARG A 187 -20.47 0.74 -14.23
CA ARG A 187 -20.82 -0.39 -15.12
C ARG A 187 -21.39 -1.58 -14.35
N HIS A 188 -20.83 -1.88 -13.18
CA HIS A 188 -21.31 -2.99 -12.35
C HIS A 188 -22.73 -2.72 -11.84
N MET A 189 -22.99 -1.50 -11.40
CA MET A 189 -24.32 -1.12 -10.89
C MET A 189 -25.38 -1.18 -12.00
N ASN A 190 -25.07 -0.71 -13.21
CA ASN A 190 -26.01 -0.73 -14.34
C ASN A 190 -26.23 -2.15 -14.93
N ALA A 191 -25.29 -3.07 -14.76
CA ALA A 191 -25.43 -4.45 -15.26
C ALA A 191 -26.26 -5.36 -14.34
N THR A 192 -26.62 -4.89 -13.16
CA THR A 192 -27.38 -5.64 -12.14
C THR A 192 -28.83 -5.15 -12.02
N GLU A 193 -29.28 -4.23 -12.88
CA GLU A 193 -30.66 -3.90 -13.15
C GLU A 193 -31.20 -4.76 -14.34
#